data_23641260e6710fd186dab0ae8ee490ab
#
_entry.id   23641260e6710fd186dab0ae8ee490ab
#
_cell.length_a   1.000
_cell.length_b   1.000
_cell.length_c   1.000
_cell.angle_alpha   90.00
_cell.angle_beta   90.00
_cell.angle_gamma   90.00
#
_symmetry.space_group_name_H-M   'P 1'
#
loop_
_entity.id
_entity.type
_entity.pdbx_description
1 polymer ?
#
loop_
_entity_poly.entity_id
_entity_poly.type
_entity_poly.pdbx_seq_one_letter_code
_entity_poly.pdbx_strand_id
1 'polypeptide(L)'
;MRLTNTDRQILESYKIMLDGLSAYLGPGYEIILHSLEDCDHAAVKVLGGHHSGRKEGAPITDLALQMLAKIQAGENPAKTMVYTNVSPSGEHIHACTIPVLGEKNRIIGLVCMNFYLNLPLYQFMEHLSQHGAASEEIKETLGQDAGHIISQTIALAKNAVRNNPTVSATDKNKKIIEYLWKKNVFERKNAVGLVASQLGISKNTVYLHLRHLKGEK
;
A
#
# COMPACT_ATOMS: atom_id res chain seq x y z
N MET A 1 7.43 23.19 -17.73
CA MET A 1 8.84 23.21 -17.26
C MET A 1 9.58 21.98 -17.78
N ARG A 2 10.94 21.98 -17.86
CA ARG A 2 11.67 20.76 -18.27
C ARG A 2 11.93 19.87 -17.07
N LEU A 3 11.50 18.61 -17.14
CA LEU A 3 11.74 17.58 -16.14
C LEU A 3 13.05 16.83 -16.40
N THR A 4 13.74 16.43 -15.34
CA THR A 4 14.88 15.51 -15.40
C THR A 4 14.42 14.06 -15.51
N ASN A 5 15.34 13.12 -15.73
CA ASN A 5 15.01 11.70 -15.70
C ASN A 5 14.55 11.27 -14.31
N THR A 6 15.16 11.79 -13.24
CA THR A 6 14.76 11.54 -11.86
C THR A 6 13.34 12.03 -11.60
N ASP A 7 13.01 13.26 -12.05
CA ASP A 7 11.64 13.79 -11.91
C ASP A 7 10.60 12.89 -12.58
N ARG A 8 10.89 12.36 -13.78
CA ARG A 8 10.00 11.43 -14.48
C ARG A 8 9.85 10.10 -13.73
N GLN A 9 10.94 9.55 -13.18
CA GLN A 9 10.89 8.35 -12.36
C GLN A 9 10.02 8.53 -11.11
N ILE A 10 10.09 9.72 -10.48
CA ILE A 10 9.22 10.07 -9.36
C ILE A 10 7.76 10.05 -9.80
N LEU A 11 7.40 10.69 -10.92
CA LEU A 11 6.04 10.68 -11.43
C LEU A 11 5.54 9.26 -11.77
N GLU A 12 6.39 8.40 -12.34
CA GLU A 12 6.03 6.99 -12.60
C GLU A 12 5.78 6.21 -11.30
N SER A 13 6.58 6.45 -10.26
CA SER A 13 6.35 5.86 -8.94
C SER A 13 5.01 6.31 -8.34
N TYR A 14 4.64 7.59 -8.52
CA TYR A 14 3.34 8.10 -8.10
C TYR A 14 2.18 7.44 -8.85
N LYS A 15 2.31 7.17 -10.16
CA LYS A 15 1.26 6.46 -10.93
C LYS A 15 0.94 5.11 -10.29
N ILE A 16 1.98 4.32 -9.96
CA ILE A 16 1.81 3.00 -9.32
C ILE A 16 1.15 3.13 -7.95
N MET A 17 1.61 4.08 -7.12
CA MET A 17 1.02 4.34 -5.81
C MET A 17 -0.46 4.70 -5.92
N LEU A 18 -0.82 5.56 -6.89
CA LEU A 18 -2.19 6.04 -7.07
C LEU A 18 -3.13 4.93 -7.58
N ASP A 19 -2.64 3.97 -8.38
CA ASP A 19 -3.43 2.78 -8.75
C ASP A 19 -3.86 1.98 -7.51
N GLY A 20 -2.92 1.72 -6.60
CA GLY A 20 -3.22 1.05 -5.34
C GLY A 20 -4.14 1.87 -4.44
N LEU A 21 -3.90 3.19 -4.35
CA LEU A 21 -4.73 4.09 -3.53
C LEU A 21 -6.16 4.17 -4.05
N SER A 22 -6.35 4.25 -5.38
CA SER A 22 -7.69 4.27 -6.00
C SER A 22 -8.46 2.98 -5.73
N ALA A 23 -7.78 1.83 -5.84
CA ALA A 23 -8.38 0.54 -5.51
C ALA A 23 -8.79 0.45 -4.04
N TYR A 24 -7.99 1.00 -3.13
CA TYR A 24 -8.28 1.01 -1.69
C TYR A 24 -9.43 1.95 -1.32
N LEU A 25 -9.46 3.16 -1.88
CA LEU A 25 -10.46 4.18 -1.59
C LEU A 25 -11.83 3.87 -2.22
N GLY A 26 -11.86 3.21 -3.37
CA GLY A 26 -13.07 2.78 -4.06
C GLY A 26 -13.84 3.87 -4.79
N PRO A 27 -15.13 3.62 -5.07
CA PRO A 27 -15.95 4.53 -5.84
C PRO A 27 -16.19 5.85 -5.08
N GLY A 28 -16.43 6.93 -5.80
CA GLY A 28 -16.61 8.26 -5.22
C GLY A 28 -15.32 9.08 -5.20
N TYR A 29 -14.17 8.46 -5.44
CA TYR A 29 -12.92 9.18 -5.59
C TYR A 29 -12.53 9.33 -7.06
N GLU A 30 -12.17 10.55 -7.43
CA GLU A 30 -11.41 10.84 -8.63
C GLU A 30 -10.02 11.29 -8.22
N ILE A 31 -8.99 10.68 -8.81
CA ILE A 31 -7.59 11.01 -8.52
C ILE A 31 -6.88 11.34 -9.83
N ILE A 32 -6.26 12.51 -9.89
CA ILE A 32 -5.57 12.97 -11.09
C ILE A 32 -4.14 13.34 -10.70
N LEU A 33 -3.16 12.73 -11.39
CA LEU A 33 -1.77 13.16 -11.34
C LEU A 33 -1.50 14.11 -12.50
N HIS A 34 -1.13 15.33 -12.19
CA HIS A 34 -0.66 16.30 -13.15
C HIS A 34 0.86 16.35 -13.19
N SER A 35 1.43 16.34 -14.38
CA SER A 35 2.82 16.74 -14.65
C SER A 35 2.85 18.23 -15.00
N LEU A 36 3.80 18.98 -14.45
CA LEU A 36 4.03 20.38 -14.80
C LEU A 36 5.03 20.53 -15.97
N GLU A 37 5.36 19.43 -16.66
CA GLU A 37 6.22 19.49 -17.86
C GLU A 37 5.49 20.22 -18.99
N ASP A 38 4.23 19.84 -19.24
CA ASP A 38 3.33 20.43 -20.24
C ASP A 38 1.96 20.64 -19.60
N CYS A 39 1.54 21.89 -19.45
CA CYS A 39 0.26 22.24 -18.84
C CYS A 39 -0.95 21.95 -19.76
N ASP A 40 -0.74 21.87 -21.07
CA ASP A 40 -1.81 21.58 -22.04
C ASP A 40 -2.14 20.09 -22.08
N HIS A 41 -1.20 19.23 -21.68
CA HIS A 41 -1.35 17.76 -21.57
C HIS A 41 -0.95 17.26 -20.17
N ALA A 42 -1.35 17.99 -19.13
CA ALA A 42 -0.83 17.80 -17.77
C ALA A 42 -1.30 16.52 -17.10
N ALA A 43 -2.50 16.06 -17.37
CA ALA A 43 -3.06 14.88 -16.71
C ALA A 43 -2.37 13.59 -17.20
N VAL A 44 -1.35 13.14 -16.48
CA VAL A 44 -0.55 11.95 -16.84
C VAL A 44 -1.10 10.65 -16.25
N LYS A 45 -2.04 10.74 -15.32
CA LYS A 45 -2.83 9.63 -14.79
C LYS A 45 -4.19 10.16 -14.34
N VAL A 46 -5.27 9.44 -14.68
CA VAL A 46 -6.63 9.75 -14.27
C VAL A 46 -7.31 8.48 -13.79
N LEU A 47 -7.76 8.47 -12.55
CA LEU A 47 -8.47 7.38 -11.90
C LEU A 47 -9.83 7.90 -11.45
N GLY A 48 -10.91 7.15 -11.67
CA GLY A 48 -12.26 7.62 -11.39
C GLY A 48 -12.73 8.77 -12.29
N GLY A 49 -12.12 8.97 -13.46
CA GLY A 49 -12.41 10.08 -14.37
C GLY A 49 -13.83 10.10 -14.93
N HIS A 50 -14.66 9.10 -14.65
CA HIS A 50 -16.10 9.10 -15.00
C HIS A 50 -16.89 10.17 -14.23
N HIS A 51 -16.40 10.61 -13.05
CA HIS A 51 -17.03 11.67 -12.28
C HIS A 51 -16.97 13.03 -12.99
N SER A 52 -15.84 13.40 -13.54
CA SER A 52 -15.64 14.69 -14.22
C SER A 52 -15.64 14.60 -15.75
N GLY A 53 -15.59 13.39 -16.31
CA GLY A 53 -15.38 13.14 -17.73
C GLY A 53 -13.92 13.32 -18.19
N ARG A 54 -12.97 13.58 -17.27
CA ARG A 54 -11.56 13.79 -17.60
C ARG A 54 -10.86 12.49 -18.00
N LYS A 55 -9.84 12.66 -18.86
CA LYS A 55 -8.99 11.56 -19.36
C LYS A 55 -7.53 11.98 -19.29
N GLU A 56 -6.64 11.00 -19.36
CA GLU A 56 -5.20 11.26 -19.54
C GLU A 56 -4.97 12.12 -20.78
N GLY A 57 -4.01 13.02 -20.71
CA GLY A 57 -3.76 14.05 -21.73
C GLY A 57 -4.62 15.31 -21.59
N ALA A 58 -5.55 15.38 -20.64
CA ALA A 58 -6.31 16.61 -20.39
C ALA A 58 -5.41 17.73 -19.84
N PRO A 59 -5.71 19.01 -20.14
CA PRO A 59 -4.98 20.15 -19.61
C PRO A 59 -5.14 20.26 -18.08
N ILE A 60 -4.21 20.98 -17.45
CA ILE A 60 -4.36 21.35 -16.03
C ILE A 60 -5.54 22.33 -15.88
N THR A 61 -6.29 22.21 -14.78
CA THR A 61 -7.40 23.14 -14.52
C THR A 61 -6.91 24.45 -13.94
N ASP A 62 -7.68 25.50 -14.15
CA ASP A 62 -7.50 26.81 -13.52
C ASP A 62 -7.49 26.71 -11.98
N LEU A 63 -8.37 25.87 -11.40
CA LEU A 63 -8.36 25.58 -9.96
C LEU A 63 -7.04 24.95 -9.49
N ALA A 64 -6.54 23.96 -10.23
CA ALA A 64 -5.25 23.34 -9.89
C ALA A 64 -4.09 24.33 -10.01
N LEU A 65 -4.11 25.24 -10.99
CA LEU A 65 -3.14 26.33 -11.12
C LEU A 65 -3.23 27.34 -9.98
N GLN A 66 -4.46 27.68 -9.53
CA GLN A 66 -4.66 28.53 -8.35
C GLN A 66 -4.11 27.88 -7.09
N MET A 67 -4.35 26.56 -6.91
CA MET A 67 -3.77 25.84 -5.77
C MET A 67 -2.26 25.77 -5.84
N LEU A 68 -1.68 25.55 -7.02
CA LEU A 68 -0.23 25.60 -7.23
C LEU A 68 0.33 26.98 -6.85
N ALA A 69 -0.29 28.06 -7.30
CA ALA A 69 0.13 29.42 -6.96
C ALA A 69 0.08 29.69 -5.44
N LYS A 70 -0.96 29.23 -4.75
CA LYS A 70 -1.07 29.34 -3.28
C LYS A 70 0.02 28.53 -2.57
N ILE A 71 0.34 27.33 -3.05
CA ILE A 71 1.43 26.52 -2.49
C ILE A 71 2.78 27.21 -2.69
N GLN A 72 3.03 27.76 -3.88
CA GLN A 72 4.29 28.44 -4.20
C GLN A 72 4.46 29.78 -3.44
N ALA A 73 3.36 30.46 -3.14
CA ALA A 73 3.39 31.69 -2.35
C ALA A 73 3.59 31.45 -0.84
N GLY A 74 3.44 30.20 -0.38
CA GLY A 74 3.66 29.80 1.00
C GLY A 74 5.14 29.51 1.30
N GLU A 75 5.48 29.46 2.60
CA GLU A 75 6.84 29.14 3.06
C GLU A 75 7.20 27.66 2.89
N ASN A 76 6.20 26.79 2.74
CA ASN A 76 6.40 25.34 2.62
C ASN A 76 5.87 24.81 1.27
N PRO A 77 6.77 24.48 0.31
CA PRO A 77 6.36 23.96 -0.99
C PRO A 77 5.73 22.57 -0.94
N ALA A 78 5.89 21.85 0.16
CA ALA A 78 5.25 20.54 0.38
C ALA A 78 3.87 20.63 1.03
N LYS A 79 3.32 21.83 1.23
CA LYS A 79 2.03 22.04 1.90
C LYS A 79 0.88 21.51 1.05
N THR A 80 0.21 20.50 1.58
CA THR A 80 -1.05 19.99 1.04
C THR A 80 -2.19 20.98 1.31
N MET A 81 -3.05 21.16 0.30
CA MET A 81 -4.24 22.00 0.38
C MET A 81 -5.48 21.12 0.40
N VAL A 82 -6.29 21.24 1.46
CA VAL A 82 -7.61 20.56 1.57
C VAL A 82 -8.69 21.64 1.53
N TYR A 83 -9.73 21.43 0.71
CA TYR A 83 -10.78 22.41 0.49
C TYR A 83 -12.07 21.74 0.00
N THR A 84 -13.14 22.50 -0.04
CA THR A 84 -14.39 22.08 -0.68
C THR A 84 -14.52 22.75 -2.04
N ASN A 85 -15.13 22.04 -2.98
CA ASN A 85 -15.43 22.51 -4.33
C ASN A 85 -16.83 22.08 -4.74
N VAL A 86 -17.33 22.64 -5.82
CA VAL A 86 -18.61 22.25 -6.44
C VAL A 86 -18.34 21.96 -7.91
N SER A 87 -18.79 20.81 -8.39
CA SER A 87 -18.68 20.45 -9.82
C SER A 87 -19.57 21.34 -10.68
N PRO A 88 -19.35 21.39 -11.99
CA PRO A 88 -20.25 22.10 -12.91
C PRO A 88 -21.71 21.59 -12.87
N SER A 89 -21.91 20.33 -12.46
CA SER A 89 -23.22 19.71 -12.24
C SER A 89 -23.86 20.03 -10.88
N GLY A 90 -23.15 20.81 -10.02
CA GLY A 90 -23.65 21.22 -8.69
C GLY A 90 -23.35 20.23 -7.57
N GLU A 91 -22.52 19.21 -7.81
CA GLU A 91 -22.14 18.23 -6.80
C GLU A 91 -21.08 18.78 -5.86
N HIS A 92 -21.27 18.60 -4.57
CA HIS A 92 -20.28 18.98 -3.58
C HIS A 92 -19.12 17.98 -3.55
N ILE A 93 -17.90 18.51 -3.57
CA ILE A 93 -16.67 17.74 -3.62
C ILE A 93 -15.79 18.14 -2.43
N HIS A 94 -15.29 17.13 -1.70
CA HIS A 94 -14.20 17.30 -0.76
C HIS A 94 -12.90 17.05 -1.50
N ALA A 95 -12.08 18.08 -1.66
CA ALA A 95 -10.93 18.09 -2.54
C ALA A 95 -9.61 18.26 -1.78
N CYS A 96 -8.56 17.70 -2.35
CA CYS A 96 -7.21 17.82 -1.84
C CYS A 96 -6.25 17.99 -3.01
N THR A 97 -5.29 18.92 -2.90
CA THR A 97 -4.18 19.10 -3.83
C THR A 97 -2.87 18.90 -3.08
N ILE A 98 -2.08 17.94 -3.54
CA ILE A 98 -0.81 17.53 -2.95
C ILE A 98 0.30 17.82 -3.95
N PRO A 99 1.31 18.64 -3.62
CA PRO A 99 2.44 18.87 -4.52
C PRO A 99 3.33 17.63 -4.60
N VAL A 100 3.78 17.31 -5.80
CA VAL A 100 4.81 16.30 -6.05
C VAL A 100 6.14 17.00 -6.20
N LEU A 101 7.07 16.69 -5.30
CA LEU A 101 8.41 17.27 -5.29
C LEU A 101 9.39 16.40 -6.07
N GLY A 102 10.15 17.00 -6.94
CA GLY A 102 11.26 16.41 -7.66
C GLY A 102 12.61 16.87 -7.14
N GLU A 103 13.63 16.82 -8.00
CA GLU A 103 14.98 17.24 -7.64
C GLU A 103 15.00 18.69 -7.12
N LYS A 104 15.84 18.92 -6.11
CA LYS A 104 16.00 20.22 -5.45
C LYS A 104 14.70 20.78 -4.86
N ASN A 105 13.80 19.89 -4.44
CA ASN A 105 12.49 20.25 -3.89
C ASN A 105 11.61 21.10 -4.82
N ARG A 106 11.81 21.01 -6.13
CA ARG A 106 10.94 21.69 -7.09
C ARG A 106 9.59 20.97 -7.16
N ILE A 107 8.52 21.71 -7.26
CA ILE A 107 7.21 21.12 -7.55
C ILE A 107 7.21 20.73 -9.03
N ILE A 108 7.11 19.42 -9.31
CA ILE A 108 7.14 18.84 -10.66
C ILE A 108 5.77 18.35 -11.12
N GLY A 109 4.83 18.24 -10.19
CA GLY A 109 3.48 17.77 -10.44
C GLY A 109 2.56 18.05 -9.27
N LEU A 110 1.29 17.70 -9.46
CA LEU A 110 0.24 17.78 -8.45
C LEU A 110 -0.57 16.49 -8.46
N VAL A 111 -0.86 15.95 -7.29
CA VAL A 111 -1.93 14.97 -7.11
C VAL A 111 -3.18 15.71 -6.65
N CYS A 112 -4.24 15.66 -7.44
CA CYS A 112 -5.55 16.19 -7.10
C CYS A 112 -6.46 15.02 -6.77
N MET A 113 -7.03 15.01 -5.56
CA MET A 113 -7.99 14.00 -5.10
C MET A 113 -9.32 14.68 -4.84
N ASN A 114 -10.38 14.14 -5.40
CA ASN A 114 -11.74 14.65 -5.29
C ASN A 114 -12.63 13.52 -4.77
N PHE A 115 -13.30 13.74 -3.64
CA PHE A 115 -14.33 12.84 -3.14
C PHE A 115 -15.70 13.49 -3.38
N TYR A 116 -16.54 12.81 -4.15
CA TYR A 116 -17.89 13.27 -4.50
C TYR A 116 -18.86 12.89 -3.39
N LEU A 117 -19.41 13.92 -2.70
CA LEU A 117 -20.23 13.74 -1.50
C LEU A 117 -21.65 13.25 -1.78
N ASN A 118 -22.05 13.19 -3.04
CA ASN A 118 -23.35 12.64 -3.47
C ASN A 118 -23.33 11.10 -3.62
N LEU A 119 -22.19 10.44 -3.42
CA LEU A 119 -22.14 8.97 -3.42
C LEU A 119 -23.01 8.41 -2.28
N PRO A 120 -23.95 7.50 -2.57
CA PRO A 120 -24.74 6.85 -1.53
C PRO A 120 -23.84 6.10 -0.54
N LEU A 121 -24.04 6.35 0.77
CA LEU A 121 -23.20 5.75 1.83
C LEU A 121 -23.13 4.23 1.75
N TYR A 122 -24.21 3.57 1.33
CA TYR A 122 -24.23 2.11 1.21
C TYR A 122 -23.24 1.58 0.17
N GLN A 123 -23.04 2.30 -0.96
CA GLN A 123 -22.07 1.91 -1.99
C GLN A 123 -20.64 2.03 -1.47
N PHE A 124 -20.35 3.06 -0.69
CA PHE A 124 -19.05 3.20 -0.04
C PHE A 124 -18.81 2.07 0.98
N MET A 125 -19.81 1.75 1.81
CA MET A 125 -19.73 0.65 2.78
C MET A 125 -19.63 -0.71 2.11
N GLU A 126 -20.34 -0.92 1.00
CA GLU A 126 -20.26 -2.14 0.20
C GLU A 126 -18.84 -2.35 -0.34
N HIS A 127 -18.21 -1.31 -0.89
CA HIS A 127 -16.83 -1.37 -1.35
C HIS A 127 -15.86 -1.81 -0.24
N LEU A 128 -15.98 -1.22 0.96
CA LEU A 128 -15.14 -1.59 2.11
C LEU A 128 -15.35 -3.04 2.58
N SER A 129 -16.57 -3.57 2.43
CA SER A 129 -16.91 -4.94 2.87
C SER A 129 -16.55 -6.02 1.85
N GLN A 130 -16.63 -5.73 0.54
CA GLN A 130 -16.37 -6.70 -0.53
C GLN A 130 -14.92 -7.20 -0.57
N HIS A 131 -13.95 -6.38 -0.15
CA HIS A 131 -12.53 -6.78 -0.12
C HIS A 131 -12.21 -7.72 1.04
N GLY A 132 -13.13 -7.93 2.00
CA GLY A 132 -12.96 -8.86 3.11
C GLY A 132 -13.47 -10.29 2.87
N ALA A 133 -14.31 -10.51 1.83
CA ALA A 133 -15.02 -11.79 1.67
C ALA A 133 -14.30 -12.83 0.78
N ALA A 134 -13.27 -12.48 0.03
CA ALA A 134 -12.60 -13.35 -0.93
C ALA A 134 -11.14 -13.69 -0.62
N SER A 135 -10.56 -13.17 0.45
CA SER A 135 -9.20 -13.51 0.87
C SER A 135 -9.25 -14.52 2.02
N GLU A 136 -8.46 -15.60 1.93
CA GLU A 136 -8.04 -16.35 3.10
C GLU A 136 -7.74 -15.35 4.22
N GLU A 137 -8.29 -15.58 5.43
CA GLU A 137 -8.07 -14.72 6.59
C GLU A 137 -6.57 -14.45 6.75
N ILE A 138 -6.10 -13.31 6.26
CA ILE A 138 -4.70 -12.90 6.41
C ILE A 138 -4.52 -12.49 7.86
N LYS A 139 -4.05 -13.43 8.69
CA LYS A 139 -3.70 -13.15 10.10
C LYS A 139 -2.31 -12.56 10.14
N GLU A 140 -2.23 -11.28 10.45
CA GLU A 140 -0.96 -10.61 10.69
C GLU A 140 -0.52 -10.79 12.14
N THR A 141 0.77 -11.10 12.35
CA THR A 141 1.38 -11.15 13.67
C THR A 141 2.04 -9.80 13.96
N LEU A 142 1.41 -9.00 14.82
CA LEU A 142 1.94 -7.71 15.25
C LEU A 142 2.82 -7.89 16.48
N GLY A 143 4.01 -7.32 16.48
CA GLY A 143 4.93 -7.36 17.62
C GLY A 143 5.83 -6.13 17.67
N GLN A 144 6.30 -5.79 18.88
CA GLN A 144 7.14 -4.61 19.11
C GLN A 144 8.56 -4.80 18.54
N ASP A 145 9.02 -6.05 18.43
CA ASP A 145 10.31 -6.40 17.83
C ASP A 145 10.24 -7.74 17.10
N ALA A 146 11.31 -8.05 16.33
CA ALA A 146 11.39 -9.27 15.56
C ALA A 146 11.35 -10.54 16.43
N GLY A 147 11.92 -10.51 17.62
CA GLY A 147 11.93 -11.65 18.55
C GLY A 147 10.53 -11.96 19.07
N HIS A 148 9.74 -10.92 19.38
CA HIS A 148 8.35 -11.06 19.82
C HIS A 148 7.47 -11.66 18.70
N ILE A 149 7.61 -11.16 17.48
CA ILE A 149 6.89 -11.69 16.29
C ILE A 149 7.23 -13.16 16.05
N ILE A 150 8.52 -13.52 16.09
CA ILE A 150 8.97 -14.91 15.95
C ILE A 150 8.33 -15.79 17.02
N SER A 151 8.36 -15.35 18.29
CA SER A 151 7.82 -16.11 19.43
C SER A 151 6.31 -16.32 19.32
N GLN A 152 5.57 -15.30 18.93
CA GLN A 152 4.12 -15.41 18.68
C GLN A 152 3.83 -16.37 17.53
N THR A 153 4.59 -16.28 16.43
CA THR A 153 4.38 -17.15 15.26
C THR A 153 4.70 -18.63 15.61
N ILE A 154 5.71 -18.88 16.48
CA ILE A 154 6.00 -20.21 16.99
C ILE A 154 4.85 -20.74 17.85
N ALA A 155 4.25 -19.89 18.69
CA ALA A 155 3.10 -20.28 19.52
C ALA A 155 1.90 -20.65 18.64
N LEU A 156 1.61 -19.87 17.60
CA LEU A 156 0.55 -20.19 16.61
C LEU A 156 0.83 -21.52 15.89
N ALA A 157 2.08 -21.74 15.43
CA ALA A 157 2.47 -22.98 14.78
C ALA A 157 2.32 -24.19 15.70
N LYS A 158 2.73 -24.09 16.98
CA LYS A 158 2.55 -25.15 17.98
C LYS A 158 1.07 -25.48 18.18
N ASN A 159 0.20 -24.48 18.28
CA ASN A 159 -1.23 -24.66 18.45
C ASN A 159 -1.87 -25.34 17.22
N ALA A 160 -1.52 -24.87 16.01
CA ALA A 160 -2.02 -25.44 14.76
C ALA A 160 -1.64 -26.95 14.62
N VAL A 161 -0.37 -27.30 14.93
CA VAL A 161 0.12 -28.68 14.86
C VAL A 161 -0.45 -29.53 15.99
N ARG A 162 -0.63 -28.99 17.20
CA ARG A 162 -1.21 -29.70 18.35
C ARG A 162 -2.66 -30.10 18.11
N ASN A 163 -3.42 -29.23 17.44
CA ASN A 163 -4.85 -29.46 17.16
C ASN A 163 -5.08 -30.31 15.90
N ASN A 164 -4.01 -30.75 15.22
CA ASN A 164 -4.12 -31.61 14.05
C ASN A 164 -3.89 -33.08 14.43
N PRO A 165 -4.95 -33.92 14.48
CA PRO A 165 -4.86 -35.31 14.92
C PRO A 165 -4.08 -36.21 13.95
N THR A 166 -3.80 -35.75 12.73
CA THR A 166 -3.09 -36.55 11.71
C THR A 166 -1.57 -36.46 11.83
N VAL A 167 -1.05 -35.59 12.72
CA VAL A 167 0.40 -35.38 12.89
C VAL A 167 0.93 -36.29 13.98
N SER A 168 1.86 -37.21 13.61
CA SER A 168 2.53 -38.09 14.57
C SER A 168 3.38 -37.29 15.57
N ALA A 169 3.62 -37.86 16.75
CA ALA A 169 4.46 -37.20 17.77
C ALA A 169 5.88 -36.90 17.27
N THR A 170 6.43 -37.75 16.41
CA THR A 170 7.75 -37.65 15.79
C THR A 170 7.83 -36.54 14.75
N ASP A 171 6.71 -36.22 14.08
CA ASP A 171 6.67 -35.24 13.00
C ASP A 171 6.28 -33.82 13.45
N LYS A 172 5.93 -33.63 14.72
CA LYS A 172 5.46 -32.35 15.23
C LYS A 172 6.45 -31.21 14.96
N ASN A 173 7.72 -31.39 15.30
CA ASN A 173 8.74 -30.36 15.10
C ASN A 173 8.95 -30.08 13.62
N LYS A 174 8.94 -31.09 12.76
CA LYS A 174 9.01 -30.95 11.31
C LYS A 174 7.85 -30.10 10.78
N LYS A 175 6.64 -30.39 11.21
CA LYS A 175 5.42 -29.66 10.79
C LYS A 175 5.38 -28.23 11.30
N ILE A 176 5.88 -27.96 12.52
CA ILE A 176 6.05 -26.60 13.04
C ILE A 176 7.05 -25.83 12.19
N ILE A 177 8.21 -26.42 11.87
CA ILE A 177 9.23 -25.78 11.03
C ILE A 177 8.70 -25.51 9.61
N GLU A 178 7.94 -26.45 9.03
CA GLU A 178 7.27 -26.25 7.74
C GLU A 178 6.29 -25.06 7.79
N TYR A 179 5.47 -24.93 8.84
CA TYR A 179 4.57 -23.81 9.05
C TYR A 179 5.33 -22.47 9.13
N LEU A 180 6.40 -22.44 9.94
CA LEU A 180 7.22 -21.25 10.13
C LEU A 180 7.94 -20.85 8.83
N TRP A 181 8.37 -21.84 8.02
CA TRP A 181 8.98 -21.59 6.72
C TRP A 181 7.99 -20.97 5.73
N LYS A 182 6.77 -21.46 5.64
CA LYS A 182 5.68 -20.89 4.83
C LYS A 182 5.32 -19.45 5.23
N LYS A 183 5.59 -19.07 6.49
CA LYS A 183 5.39 -17.72 7.01
C LYS A 183 6.65 -16.84 6.93
N ASN A 184 7.67 -17.28 6.19
CA ASN A 184 8.95 -16.55 5.99
C ASN A 184 9.64 -16.15 7.30
N VAL A 185 9.42 -16.88 8.40
CA VAL A 185 10.01 -16.57 9.72
C VAL A 185 11.53 -16.62 9.68
N PHE A 186 12.10 -17.53 8.90
CA PHE A 186 13.56 -17.76 8.83
C PHE A 186 14.32 -16.70 8.04
N GLU A 187 13.68 -15.76 7.39
CA GLU A 187 14.30 -14.57 6.80
C GLU A 187 14.69 -13.54 7.86
N ARG A 188 14.13 -13.66 9.07
CA ARG A 188 14.40 -12.75 10.17
C ARG A 188 15.68 -13.11 10.89
N LYS A 189 16.43 -12.09 11.32
CA LYS A 189 17.66 -12.26 12.10
C LYS A 189 17.37 -13.06 13.38
N ASN A 190 18.27 -14.01 13.73
CA ASN A 190 18.19 -14.87 14.89
C ASN A 190 17.03 -15.88 14.95
N ALA A 191 16.21 -15.99 13.89
CA ALA A 191 15.03 -16.86 13.88
C ALA A 191 15.38 -18.33 14.17
N VAL A 192 16.42 -18.89 13.53
CA VAL A 192 16.86 -20.27 13.76
C VAL A 192 17.19 -20.53 15.23
N GLY A 193 17.84 -19.56 15.88
CA GLY A 193 18.21 -19.68 17.30
C GLY A 193 16.98 -19.71 18.22
N LEU A 194 16.02 -18.82 17.99
CA LEU A 194 14.78 -18.74 18.75
C LEU A 194 13.89 -19.97 18.53
N VAL A 195 13.76 -20.42 17.29
CA VAL A 195 13.00 -21.64 16.96
C VAL A 195 13.63 -22.86 17.62
N ALA A 196 14.95 -23.04 17.52
CA ALA A 196 15.67 -24.14 18.16
C ALA A 196 15.44 -24.16 19.67
N SER A 197 15.62 -23.01 20.34
CA SER A 197 15.42 -22.86 21.77
C SER A 197 13.97 -23.16 22.19
N GLN A 198 12.99 -22.60 21.51
CA GLN A 198 11.57 -22.77 21.87
C GLN A 198 11.00 -24.17 21.54
N LEU A 199 11.60 -24.88 20.56
CA LEU A 199 11.22 -26.27 20.26
C LEU A 199 12.03 -27.29 21.05
N GLY A 200 13.07 -26.89 21.79
CA GLY A 200 13.96 -27.79 22.53
C GLY A 200 14.81 -28.67 21.62
N ILE A 201 15.19 -28.17 20.44
CA ILE A 201 16.01 -28.89 19.45
C ILE A 201 17.29 -28.12 19.10
N SER A 202 18.25 -28.80 18.49
CA SER A 202 19.49 -28.14 18.06
C SER A 202 19.26 -27.22 16.83
N LYS A 203 20.08 -26.19 16.66
CA LYS A 203 20.08 -25.37 15.44
C LYS A 203 20.33 -26.23 14.19
N ASN A 204 21.18 -27.25 14.31
CA ASN A 204 21.48 -28.18 13.22
C ASN A 204 20.23 -28.95 12.78
N THR A 205 19.37 -29.35 13.73
CA THR A 205 18.11 -30.00 13.43
C THR A 205 17.17 -29.05 12.66
N VAL A 206 17.12 -27.77 13.04
CA VAL A 206 16.32 -26.77 12.29
C VAL A 206 16.87 -26.65 10.87
N TYR A 207 18.19 -26.49 10.70
CA TYR A 207 18.81 -26.41 9.37
C TYR A 207 18.57 -27.66 8.53
N LEU A 208 18.61 -28.85 9.12
CA LEU A 208 18.29 -30.11 8.42
C LEU A 208 16.88 -30.07 7.82
N HIS A 209 15.88 -29.67 8.62
CA HIS A 209 14.51 -29.57 8.14
C HIS A 209 14.36 -28.49 7.06
N LEU A 210 15.04 -27.34 7.17
CA LEU A 210 15.00 -26.28 6.18
C LEU A 210 15.60 -26.72 4.84
N ARG A 211 16.72 -27.49 4.84
CA ARG A 211 17.31 -28.06 3.60
C ARG A 211 16.30 -28.96 2.89
N HIS A 212 15.65 -29.84 3.63
CA HIS A 212 14.60 -30.69 3.03
C HIS A 212 13.45 -29.89 2.41
N LEU A 213 13.05 -28.76 3.02
CA LEU A 213 11.98 -27.92 2.49
C LEU A 213 12.41 -27.13 1.24
N LYS A 214 13.70 -26.80 1.14
CA LYS A 214 14.28 -26.12 -0.04
C LYS A 214 14.59 -27.08 -1.20
N GLY A 215 14.45 -28.38 -1.01
CA GLY A 215 14.81 -29.38 -2.02
C GLY A 215 16.33 -29.56 -2.20
N GLU A 216 17.16 -29.00 -1.32
CA GLU A 216 18.61 -29.19 -1.30
C GLU A 216 18.93 -30.53 -0.64
N LYS A 217 19.55 -31.46 -1.41
CA LYS A 217 20.06 -32.74 -0.90
C LYS A 217 21.34 -32.57 -0.09
#